data_21580cbcf1618f3baa42c77367ad55f5
#
_entry.id   21580cbcf1618f3baa42c77367ad55f5
#
_cell.length_a   1.000
_cell.length_b   1.000
_cell.length_c   1.000
_cell.angle_alpha   90.00
_cell.angle_beta   90.00
_cell.angle_gamma   90.00
#
_symmetry.space_group_name_H-M   'P 1'
#
loop_
_entity.id
_entity.type
_entity.pdbx_description
1 polymer ?
#
loop_
_entity_poly.entity_id
_entity_poly.type
_entity_poly.pdbx_seq_one_letter_code
_entity_poly.pdbx_strand_id
1 'polypeptide(L)'
;MAQSPAHLLGQIIGELLEEAIIELYRPIAMELSLYLDYKHPRPTRNGNKVVSWTDINGNSHDLDIVMEYNGSEIMRGQPKAFIEVAWRRYTKHSKNKAQEISGAILPIVKGYGQNCPFYGAVLAGEFTTTALAQLKSEGFSVVQIGR
;
A
#
# COMPACT_ATOMS: atom_id res chain seq x y z
N MET A 1 8.66 22.99 -12.55
CA MET A 1 7.49 23.11 -13.41
C MET A 1 6.22 22.95 -12.59
N ALA A 2 5.26 23.82 -12.80
CA ALA A 2 4.00 23.77 -12.06
C ALA A 2 3.14 22.60 -12.50
N GLN A 3 2.52 21.94 -11.53
CA GLN A 3 1.56 20.89 -11.81
C GLN A 3 0.26 21.49 -12.34
N SER A 4 -0.43 20.74 -13.19
CA SER A 4 -1.77 21.15 -13.62
C SER A 4 -2.74 21.10 -12.44
N PRO A 5 -3.83 21.88 -12.46
CA PRO A 5 -4.85 21.82 -11.42
C PRO A 5 -5.44 20.41 -11.25
N ALA A 6 -5.64 19.69 -12.36
CA ALA A 6 -6.18 18.34 -12.30
C ALA A 6 -5.21 17.37 -11.62
N HIS A 7 -3.91 17.50 -11.90
CA HIS A 7 -2.90 16.67 -11.27
C HIS A 7 -2.81 16.95 -9.78
N LEU A 8 -2.84 18.22 -9.39
CA LEU A 8 -2.81 18.61 -7.98
C LEU A 8 -4.02 18.07 -7.23
N LEU A 9 -5.21 18.18 -7.83
CA LEU A 9 -6.44 17.68 -7.22
C LEU A 9 -6.34 16.16 -6.99
N GLY A 10 -5.85 15.42 -7.99
CA GLY A 10 -5.67 13.98 -7.86
C GLY A 10 -4.72 13.60 -6.73
N GLN A 11 -3.65 14.37 -6.57
CA GLN A 11 -2.68 14.16 -5.49
C GLN A 11 -3.34 14.38 -4.12
N ILE A 12 -4.13 15.44 -3.99
CA ILE A 12 -4.86 15.74 -2.74
C ILE A 12 -5.85 14.64 -2.41
N ILE A 13 -6.63 14.19 -3.40
CA ILE A 13 -7.61 13.11 -3.19
C ILE A 13 -6.91 11.82 -2.77
N GLY A 14 -5.79 11.49 -3.39
CA GLY A 14 -5.00 10.31 -3.04
C GLY A 14 -4.52 10.35 -1.61
N GLU A 15 -4.01 11.49 -1.17
CA GLU A 15 -3.54 11.67 0.20
C GLU A 15 -4.68 11.57 1.22
N LEU A 16 -5.82 12.17 0.92
CA LEU A 16 -6.99 12.12 1.79
C LEU A 16 -7.52 10.68 1.90
N LEU A 17 -7.54 9.96 0.79
CA LEU A 17 -7.96 8.56 0.78
C LEU A 17 -7.03 7.72 1.65
N GLU A 18 -5.73 7.89 1.49
CA GLU A 18 -4.75 7.16 2.28
C GLU A 18 -4.92 7.42 3.77
N GLU A 19 -5.11 8.68 4.17
CA GLU A 19 -5.35 9.03 5.55
C GLU A 19 -6.62 8.36 6.09
N ALA A 20 -7.69 8.35 5.30
CA ALA A 20 -8.94 7.72 5.71
C ALA A 20 -8.78 6.22 5.89
N ILE A 21 -8.04 5.57 5.01
CA ILE A 21 -7.78 4.13 5.09
C ILE A 21 -6.92 3.80 6.30
N ILE A 22 -5.91 4.61 6.59
CA ILE A 22 -5.08 4.44 7.79
C ILE A 22 -5.97 4.48 9.05
N GLU A 23 -6.86 5.46 9.14
CA GLU A 23 -7.75 5.57 10.30
C GLU A 23 -8.73 4.41 10.40
N LEU A 24 -9.16 3.87 9.27
CA LEU A 24 -10.03 2.69 9.23
C LEU A 24 -9.31 1.45 9.76
N TYR A 25 -8.04 1.29 9.42
CA TYR A 25 -7.25 0.12 9.81
C TYR A 25 -6.65 0.22 11.21
N ARG A 26 -6.58 1.42 11.78
CA ARG A 26 -5.96 1.61 13.09
C ARG A 26 -6.59 0.73 14.18
N PRO A 27 -7.93 0.71 14.36
CA PRO A 27 -8.52 -0.18 15.36
C PRO A 27 -8.33 -1.66 15.05
N ILE A 28 -8.29 -2.02 13.78
CA ILE A 28 -8.06 -3.42 13.37
C ILE A 28 -6.64 -3.84 13.77
N ALA A 29 -5.65 -3.01 13.51
CA ALA A 29 -4.26 -3.28 13.91
C ALA A 29 -4.15 -3.44 15.43
N MET A 30 -4.82 -2.56 16.17
CA MET A 30 -4.83 -2.64 17.63
C MET A 30 -5.45 -3.95 18.11
N GLU A 31 -6.58 -4.34 17.54
CA GLU A 31 -7.25 -5.58 17.89
C GLU A 31 -6.39 -6.81 17.63
N LEU A 32 -5.63 -6.79 16.54
CA LEU A 32 -4.73 -7.87 16.15
C LEU A 32 -3.36 -7.78 16.80
N SER A 33 -3.12 -6.75 17.61
CA SER A 33 -1.82 -6.48 18.25
C SER A 33 -0.69 -6.33 17.24
N LEU A 34 -0.98 -5.62 16.14
CA LEU A 34 -0.01 -5.33 15.10
C LEU A 34 0.36 -3.85 15.13
N TYR A 35 1.62 -3.56 14.86
CA TYR A 35 2.08 -2.20 14.68
C TYR A 35 1.67 -1.73 13.28
N LEU A 36 1.01 -0.58 13.20
CA LEU A 36 0.56 0.00 11.94
C LEU A 36 1.59 1.01 11.46
N ASP A 37 2.29 0.68 10.38
CA ASP A 37 3.26 1.59 9.78
C ASP A 37 2.66 2.25 8.53
N TYR A 38 2.95 3.51 8.40
CA TYR A 38 2.50 4.35 7.30
C TYR A 38 3.46 5.54 7.20
N LYS A 39 3.24 6.40 6.25
CA LYS A 39 4.11 7.57 6.03
C LYS A 39 4.11 8.48 7.26
N HIS A 40 5.19 8.43 8.02
CA HIS A 40 5.43 9.28 9.17
C HIS A 40 6.90 9.15 9.58
N PRO A 41 7.47 10.14 10.27
CA PRO A 41 8.84 10.00 10.79
C PRO A 41 8.89 8.87 11.80
N ARG A 42 9.70 7.85 11.52
CA ARG A 42 9.82 6.68 12.40
C ARG A 42 11.27 6.55 12.87
N PRO A 43 11.50 6.51 14.17
CA PRO A 43 12.87 6.43 14.70
C PRO A 43 13.67 5.24 14.18
N THR A 44 13.04 4.06 14.01
CA THR A 44 13.76 2.89 13.53
C THR A 44 14.30 3.04 12.11
N ARG A 45 13.86 4.07 11.37
CA ARG A 45 14.42 4.40 10.05
C ARG A 45 15.00 5.83 10.01
N ASN A 46 15.56 6.25 11.15
CA ASN A 46 16.24 7.53 11.30
C ASN A 46 15.36 8.74 10.98
N GLY A 47 14.07 8.65 11.30
CA GLY A 47 13.12 9.73 11.06
C GLY A 47 12.64 9.85 9.62
N ASN A 48 13.04 8.96 8.73
CA ASN A 48 12.54 8.94 7.37
C ASN A 48 11.04 8.65 7.38
N LYS A 49 10.28 9.39 6.58
CA LYS A 49 8.82 9.25 6.52
C LYS A 49 8.35 8.10 5.66
N VAL A 50 9.15 7.70 4.67
CA VAL A 50 8.73 6.72 3.66
C VAL A 50 8.81 5.31 4.20
N VAL A 51 7.70 4.56 4.03
CA VAL A 51 7.67 3.13 4.34
C VAL A 51 8.36 2.41 3.19
N SER A 52 9.37 1.62 3.50
CA SER A 52 10.16 0.95 2.48
C SER A 52 10.49 -0.49 2.91
N TRP A 53 10.33 -1.43 1.97
CA TRP A 53 10.69 -2.83 2.18
C TRP A 53 11.47 -3.36 1.00
N THR A 54 12.40 -4.24 1.28
CA THR A 54 13.29 -4.82 0.27
C THR A 54 12.72 -6.14 -0.22
N ASP A 55 12.77 -6.38 -1.53
CA ASP A 55 12.29 -7.62 -2.11
C ASP A 55 13.36 -8.70 -2.14
N ILE A 56 13.01 -9.87 -2.70
CA ILE A 56 13.92 -11.03 -2.77
C ILE A 56 15.15 -10.78 -3.64
N ASN A 57 15.09 -9.77 -4.50
CA ASN A 57 16.19 -9.42 -5.39
C ASN A 57 17.06 -8.28 -4.85
N GLY A 58 16.75 -7.80 -3.64
CA GLY A 58 17.49 -6.71 -3.03
C GLY A 58 17.01 -5.33 -3.42
N ASN A 59 15.91 -5.22 -4.16
CA ASN A 59 15.34 -3.93 -4.57
C ASN A 59 14.41 -3.40 -3.49
N SER A 60 14.52 -2.11 -3.21
CA SER A 60 13.69 -1.44 -2.22
C SER A 60 12.45 -0.84 -2.89
N HIS A 61 11.31 -0.98 -2.24
CA HIS A 61 10.04 -0.44 -2.74
C HIS A 61 9.38 0.45 -1.69
N ASP A 62 8.88 1.60 -2.14
CA ASP A 62 8.12 2.51 -1.29
C ASP A 62 6.68 2.04 -1.23
N LEU A 63 6.14 1.94 -0.03
CA LEU A 63 4.83 1.34 0.20
C LEU A 63 3.94 2.29 0.99
N ASP A 64 2.63 2.02 0.98
CA ASP A 64 1.67 2.86 1.67
C ASP A 64 1.46 2.45 3.12
N ILE A 65 1.05 1.20 3.34
CA ILE A 65 0.68 0.71 4.68
C ILE A 65 1.25 -0.68 4.89
N VAL A 66 1.87 -0.88 6.05
CA VAL A 66 2.37 -2.19 6.47
C VAL A 66 1.98 -2.42 7.92
N MET A 67 1.49 -3.62 8.24
CA MET A 67 1.23 -4.02 9.63
C MET A 67 2.27 -5.03 10.05
N GLU A 68 2.85 -4.84 11.24
CA GLU A 68 3.98 -5.63 11.71
C GLU A 68 3.68 -6.31 13.05
N TYR A 69 4.08 -7.57 13.16
CA TYR A 69 4.08 -8.28 14.42
C TYR A 69 5.35 -7.93 15.18
N ASN A 70 5.22 -7.53 16.44
CA ASN A 70 6.33 -7.09 17.29
C ASN A 70 7.07 -5.85 16.79
N GLY A 71 6.40 -5.04 15.97
CA GLY A 71 6.94 -3.76 15.54
C GLY A 71 6.65 -2.67 16.55
N SER A 72 7.45 -1.61 16.52
CA SER A 72 7.24 -0.41 17.31
C SER A 72 7.91 0.77 16.60
N GLU A 73 7.82 1.95 17.19
CA GLU A 73 8.52 3.11 16.63
C GLU A 73 10.03 2.90 16.56
N ILE A 74 10.57 2.16 17.47
CA ILE A 74 12.03 1.95 17.59
C ILE A 74 12.49 0.59 17.09
N MET A 75 11.56 -0.32 16.77
CA MET A 75 11.92 -1.67 16.33
C MET A 75 11.07 -2.09 15.17
N ARG A 76 11.69 -2.53 14.08
CA ARG A 76 10.99 -3.06 12.92
C ARG A 76 10.59 -4.51 13.21
N GLY A 77 9.30 -4.80 13.04
CA GLY A 77 8.77 -6.13 13.29
C GLY A 77 8.69 -6.99 12.04
N GLN A 78 7.96 -8.10 12.16
CA GLN A 78 7.73 -9.02 11.06
C GLN A 78 6.47 -8.56 10.28
N PRO A 79 6.54 -8.39 8.97
CA PRO A 79 5.37 -7.91 8.23
C PRO A 79 4.29 -8.98 8.17
N LYS A 80 3.06 -8.57 8.47
CA LYS A 80 1.88 -9.44 8.42
C LYS A 80 0.87 -8.98 7.39
N ALA A 81 0.93 -7.73 6.96
CA ALA A 81 0.01 -7.21 5.94
C ALA A 81 0.67 -6.07 5.19
N PHE A 82 0.49 -6.07 3.87
CA PHE A 82 0.86 -4.98 2.98
C PHE A 82 -0.40 -4.49 2.30
N ILE A 83 -0.70 -3.20 2.41
CA ILE A 83 -1.93 -2.62 1.85
C ILE A 83 -1.55 -1.40 1.04
N GLU A 84 -1.86 -1.44 -0.26
CA GLU A 84 -1.62 -0.31 -1.15
C GLU A 84 -2.92 0.43 -1.40
N VAL A 85 -2.85 1.75 -1.50
CA VAL A 85 -4.01 2.62 -1.68
C VAL A 85 -3.79 3.47 -2.91
N ALA A 86 -4.77 3.49 -3.82
CA ALA A 86 -4.66 4.30 -5.03
C ALA A 86 -5.99 4.86 -5.45
N TRP A 87 -5.95 6.07 -6.00
CA TRP A 87 -7.10 6.70 -6.64
C TRP A 87 -6.71 7.07 -8.07
N ARG A 88 -7.62 6.79 -9.00
CA ARG A 88 -7.43 7.18 -10.41
C ARG A 88 -8.70 7.82 -10.93
N ARG A 89 -8.52 8.96 -11.61
CA ARG A 89 -9.63 9.69 -12.22
C ARG A 89 -10.08 9.05 -13.52
N TYR A 90 -9.14 8.46 -14.26
CA TYR A 90 -9.40 7.91 -15.59
C TYR A 90 -8.96 6.46 -15.66
N THR A 91 -9.78 5.64 -16.33
CA THR A 91 -9.50 4.20 -16.50
C THR A 91 -8.19 3.94 -17.25
N LYS A 92 -7.78 4.84 -18.14
CA LYS A 92 -6.55 4.65 -18.92
C LYS A 92 -5.28 4.51 -18.06
N HIS A 93 -5.32 4.97 -16.82
CA HIS A 93 -4.18 4.89 -15.90
C HIS A 93 -4.29 3.72 -14.93
N SER A 94 -5.42 3.00 -14.92
CA SER A 94 -5.65 1.96 -13.92
C SER A 94 -4.77 0.73 -14.15
N LYS A 95 -4.55 0.33 -15.39
CA LYS A 95 -3.70 -0.81 -15.71
C LYS A 95 -2.26 -0.60 -15.25
N ASN A 96 -1.72 0.59 -15.53
CA ASN A 96 -0.36 0.92 -15.11
C ASN A 96 -0.22 0.91 -13.60
N LYS A 97 -1.22 1.43 -12.89
CA LYS A 97 -1.19 1.44 -11.43
C LYS A 97 -1.29 0.03 -10.86
N ALA A 98 -2.13 -0.83 -11.43
CA ALA A 98 -2.22 -2.22 -11.01
C ALA A 98 -0.88 -2.94 -11.20
N GLN A 99 -0.20 -2.70 -12.32
CA GLN A 99 1.11 -3.28 -12.59
C GLN A 99 2.17 -2.76 -11.62
N GLU A 100 2.11 -1.49 -11.26
CA GLU A 100 3.00 -0.89 -10.26
C GLU A 100 2.85 -1.55 -8.89
N ILE A 101 1.61 -1.71 -8.45
CA ILE A 101 1.31 -2.36 -7.17
C ILE A 101 1.81 -3.79 -7.17
N SER A 102 1.49 -4.54 -8.20
CA SER A 102 1.91 -5.92 -8.36
C SER A 102 3.43 -6.05 -8.39
N GLY A 103 4.10 -5.19 -9.16
CA GLY A 103 5.55 -5.20 -9.29
C GLY A 103 6.31 -4.85 -8.02
N ALA A 104 5.69 -4.13 -7.10
CA ALA A 104 6.28 -3.82 -5.81
C ALA A 104 6.02 -4.93 -4.79
N ILE A 105 4.77 -5.36 -4.68
CA ILE A 105 4.35 -6.25 -3.59
C ILE A 105 4.75 -7.71 -3.82
N LEU A 106 4.53 -8.24 -5.03
CA LEU A 106 4.79 -9.66 -5.28
C LEU A 106 6.24 -10.08 -5.01
N PRO A 107 7.27 -9.32 -5.45
CA PRO A 107 8.63 -9.71 -5.13
C PRO A 107 8.94 -9.67 -3.64
N ILE A 108 8.26 -8.83 -2.88
CA ILE A 108 8.45 -8.74 -1.43
C ILE A 108 7.83 -9.97 -0.76
N VAL A 109 6.55 -10.26 -1.05
CA VAL A 109 5.84 -11.34 -0.35
C VAL A 109 6.35 -12.73 -0.72
N LYS A 110 6.91 -12.90 -1.91
CA LYS A 110 7.52 -14.17 -2.32
C LYS A 110 8.65 -14.60 -1.39
N GLY A 111 9.32 -13.66 -0.76
CA GLY A 111 10.41 -13.95 0.16
C GLY A 111 9.99 -14.63 1.45
N TYR A 112 8.69 -14.66 1.74
CA TYR A 112 8.18 -15.21 3.01
C TYR A 112 7.65 -16.64 2.87
N GLY A 113 7.56 -17.17 1.66
CA GLY A 113 7.13 -18.57 1.45
C GLY A 113 5.81 -18.89 2.11
N GLN A 114 5.80 -19.88 3.00
CA GLN A 114 4.59 -20.30 3.71
C GLN A 114 4.10 -19.26 4.72
N ASN A 115 4.94 -18.34 5.12
CA ASN A 115 4.58 -17.26 6.04
C ASN A 115 4.23 -15.99 5.29
N CYS A 116 3.69 -16.14 4.09
CA CYS A 116 3.34 -15.02 3.23
C CYS A 116 2.36 -14.08 3.93
N PRO A 117 2.69 -12.79 4.04
CA PRO A 117 1.77 -11.82 4.63
C PRO A 117 0.50 -11.66 3.79
N PHE A 118 -0.54 -11.15 4.43
CA PHE A 118 -1.71 -10.66 3.69
C PHE A 118 -1.26 -9.51 2.80
N TYR A 119 -1.80 -9.46 1.58
CA TYR A 119 -1.54 -8.29 0.73
C TYR A 119 -2.80 -7.89 -0.01
N GLY A 120 -3.07 -6.61 0.00
CA GLY A 120 -4.30 -6.08 -0.56
C GLY A 120 -4.11 -4.71 -1.19
N ALA A 121 -5.12 -4.31 -1.95
CA ALA A 121 -5.17 -3.01 -2.59
C ALA A 121 -6.55 -2.40 -2.37
N VAL A 122 -6.56 -1.13 -1.94
CA VAL A 122 -7.77 -0.33 -1.82
C VAL A 122 -7.76 0.65 -2.97
N LEU A 123 -8.66 0.47 -3.91
CA LEU A 123 -8.68 1.22 -5.16
C LEU A 123 -9.95 2.06 -5.25
N ALA A 124 -9.80 3.34 -5.48
CA ALA A 124 -10.92 4.26 -5.58
C ALA A 124 -10.92 4.96 -6.93
N GLY A 125 -12.11 5.32 -7.41
CA GLY A 125 -12.29 5.97 -8.69
C GLY A 125 -12.41 4.98 -9.84
N GLU A 126 -11.78 5.31 -10.96
CA GLU A 126 -11.97 4.56 -12.21
C GLU A 126 -10.89 3.51 -12.40
N PHE A 127 -11.23 2.26 -12.11
CA PHE A 127 -10.38 1.10 -12.39
C PHE A 127 -11.13 0.12 -13.28
N THR A 128 -10.46 -0.36 -14.33
CA THR A 128 -11.09 -1.31 -15.25
C THR A 128 -11.27 -2.67 -14.60
N THR A 129 -12.26 -3.41 -15.09
CA THR A 129 -12.46 -4.80 -14.66
C THR A 129 -11.21 -5.64 -14.87
N THR A 130 -10.49 -5.39 -15.97
CA THR A 130 -9.24 -6.11 -16.28
C THR A 130 -8.15 -5.83 -15.24
N ALA A 131 -7.99 -4.56 -14.83
CA ALA A 131 -7.01 -4.20 -13.80
C ALA A 131 -7.33 -4.88 -12.47
N LEU A 132 -8.60 -4.86 -12.07
CA LEU A 132 -9.05 -5.51 -10.84
C LEU A 132 -8.84 -7.03 -10.90
N ALA A 133 -9.21 -7.64 -12.03
CA ALA A 133 -9.05 -9.08 -12.22
C ALA A 133 -7.59 -9.50 -12.19
N GLN A 134 -6.70 -8.69 -12.75
CA GLN A 134 -5.27 -8.97 -12.71
C GLN A 134 -4.75 -9.08 -11.28
N LEU A 135 -5.07 -8.09 -10.45
CA LEU A 135 -4.64 -8.09 -9.04
C LEU A 135 -5.20 -9.28 -8.29
N LYS A 136 -6.48 -9.57 -8.48
CA LYS A 136 -7.11 -10.73 -7.83
C LYS A 136 -6.47 -12.04 -8.25
N SER A 137 -6.14 -12.19 -9.54
CA SER A 137 -5.49 -13.40 -10.05
C SER A 137 -4.10 -13.60 -9.46
N GLU A 138 -3.47 -12.54 -9.03
CA GLU A 138 -2.14 -12.57 -8.41
C GLU A 138 -2.20 -12.74 -6.89
N GLY A 139 -3.39 -12.92 -6.34
CA GLY A 139 -3.57 -13.17 -4.91
C GLY A 139 -3.91 -11.97 -4.06
N PHE A 140 -4.04 -10.79 -4.66
CA PHE A 140 -4.41 -9.59 -3.91
C PHE A 140 -5.86 -9.66 -3.46
N SER A 141 -6.10 -9.22 -2.22
CA SER A 141 -7.45 -8.86 -1.80
C SER A 141 -7.69 -7.44 -2.29
N VAL A 142 -8.77 -7.25 -3.03
CA VAL A 142 -9.04 -5.95 -3.65
C VAL A 142 -10.35 -5.39 -3.12
N VAL A 143 -10.28 -4.13 -2.65
CA VAL A 143 -11.45 -3.36 -2.25
C VAL A 143 -11.57 -2.20 -3.22
N GLN A 144 -12.71 -2.08 -3.88
CA GLN A 144 -12.99 -0.97 -4.78
C GLN A 144 -13.99 -0.03 -4.11
N ILE A 145 -13.64 1.26 -4.07
CA ILE A 145 -14.45 2.29 -3.44
C ILE A 145 -14.98 3.24 -4.51
N GLY A 146 -16.27 3.46 -4.47
CA GLY A 146 -16.94 4.34 -5.41
C GLY A 146 -16.95 3.76 -6.80
N ARG A 147 -17.06 4.68 -7.74
CA ARG A 147 -16.91 4.25 -9.09
C ARG A 147 -17.13 5.28 -10.11
#